data_f60963d01a6ad5bcef883cd7a1fc170d
#
_entry.id   f60963d01a6ad5bcef883cd7a1fc170d
#
_cell.length_a   1.000
_cell.length_b   1.000
_cell.length_c   1.000
_cell.angle_alpha   90.00
_cell.angle_beta   90.00
_cell.angle_gamma   90.00
#
_symmetry.space_group_name_H-M   'P 1'
#
loop_
_entity.id
_entity.type
_entity.pdbx_description
1 polymer ?
#
loop_
_entity_poly.entity_id
_entity_poly.type
_entity_poly.pdbx_seq_one_letter_code
_entity_poly.pdbx_strand_id
1 'polypeptide(L)'
;AVPNDTIIFINAPEDTSNQGLLGFASIFNVFSFRREIMANIDRMQGIIRQTRMPIQQQKGNDVIHQLELDRIFNKTQEFIGLYLLYDDQLQNLAKNIKLRGDEYFKGNMAQKAYIFCRATSGKLNGGTAFEYNSRYGVETILVDAAQHAIKTMMAKRETHPANYVDFDHRTGEAKTAFHCMIIGFGETGQEAFKFLYEHGQFIYPKDFEGKHAIFHIVDPKAAEKRGFFDMRYPCLCNANGISPLSVEIQWHSHSAGDGRFWELMNNIKDDLNYVVIATGSDNRNIAITYDLGEYALRWRKRRLENFGIVTRCYNPINEARYQELSDLCIDDEHPRQVVHVIGKMSESFTHQYVWKNYLEKDAAIYASTFANNIGKDFADIKLANPEEAFLHWWKRHASVKGNPVEYANLKRIEAQEFSDVFHIFAKLKAIGILNRENDEEGKHNLELLEACKNLEDLEKLPFFETLLKMEHFRCLASHECLGYTPMSQEEFEANDGKCECDVIRHKSLNLVAWEKLNQLPSPQWLLQLVPTKYKDCPNKYLLASMVETMLAIGLSKLKK
;
A
#
# COMPACT_ATOMS: atom_id res chain seq x y z
N ALA A 1 -8.39 10.38 18.56
CA ALA A 1 -7.83 9.58 19.64
C ALA A 1 -8.97 8.79 20.29
N VAL A 2 -8.73 7.53 20.61
CA VAL A 2 -9.71 6.72 21.34
C VAL A 2 -9.59 7.08 22.81
N PRO A 3 -10.68 7.27 23.55
CA PRO A 3 -10.66 7.82 24.90
C PRO A 3 -9.76 7.10 25.91
N ASN A 4 -9.34 5.87 25.61
CA ASN A 4 -8.59 5.02 26.52
C ASN A 4 -7.15 4.74 26.07
N ASP A 5 -6.68 5.34 24.97
CA ASP A 5 -5.31 5.11 24.49
C ASP A 5 -4.33 6.06 25.19
N THR A 6 -3.24 5.52 25.71
CA THR A 6 -2.14 6.32 26.26
C THR A 6 -1.00 6.37 25.26
N ILE A 7 -0.59 7.59 24.88
CA ILE A 7 0.50 7.84 23.95
C ILE A 7 1.70 8.35 24.74
N ILE A 8 2.83 7.69 24.62
CA ILE A 8 4.09 8.08 25.23
C ILE A 8 5.08 8.41 24.12
N PHE A 9 5.54 9.66 24.10
CA PHE A 9 6.59 10.10 23.19
C PHE A 9 7.94 9.88 23.86
N ILE A 10 8.79 9.05 23.24
CA ILE A 10 10.14 8.80 23.67
C ILE A 10 11.08 9.49 22.70
N ASN A 11 11.91 10.38 23.22
CA ASN A 11 12.91 11.16 22.50
C ASN A 11 12.35 12.15 21.47
N ALA A 12 11.80 13.23 21.96
CA ALA A 12 11.81 14.45 21.17
C ALA A 12 13.27 14.83 20.85
N PRO A 13 13.62 15.23 19.62
CA PRO A 13 14.95 15.71 19.29
C PRO A 13 15.40 16.78 20.27
N GLU A 14 16.69 16.87 20.55
CA GLU A 14 17.25 17.81 21.52
C GLU A 14 16.94 19.28 21.20
N ASP A 15 16.67 19.59 19.94
CA ASP A 15 16.29 20.91 19.42
C ASP A 15 14.80 21.20 19.37
N THR A 16 13.96 20.37 19.91
CA THR A 16 12.55 20.73 19.97
C THR A 16 12.32 21.80 21.03
N SER A 17 12.44 23.03 20.62
CA SER A 17 11.57 24.08 21.09
C SER A 17 10.13 23.56 21.14
N ASN A 18 9.28 24.10 21.99
CA ASN A 18 7.85 23.74 22.10
C ASN A 18 7.11 23.61 20.75
N GLN A 19 7.65 24.13 19.66
CA GLN A 19 7.15 24.00 18.30
C GLN A 19 7.23 22.57 17.73
N GLY A 20 8.25 21.78 18.07
CA GLY A 20 8.35 20.39 17.65
C GLY A 20 7.30 19.50 18.29
N LEU A 21 7.01 19.69 19.57
CA LEU A 21 5.93 18.97 20.27
C LEU A 21 4.54 19.38 19.78
N LEU A 22 4.34 20.67 19.46
CA LEU A 22 3.10 21.17 18.87
C LEU A 22 2.94 20.70 17.42
N GLY A 23 4.02 20.66 16.66
CA GLY A 23 4.05 20.03 15.33
C GLY A 23 3.69 18.55 15.41
N PHE A 24 4.21 17.84 16.40
CA PHE A 24 3.89 16.45 16.66
C PHE A 24 2.42 16.22 17.03
N ALA A 25 1.87 17.04 17.93
CA ALA A 25 0.46 16.98 18.28
C ALA A 25 -0.45 17.25 17.08
N SER A 26 -0.04 18.12 16.14
CA SER A 26 -0.76 18.36 14.90
C SER A 26 -0.65 17.20 13.91
N ILE A 27 0.52 16.54 13.81
CA ILE A 27 0.76 15.37 12.97
C ILE A 27 -0.18 14.22 13.35
N PHE A 28 -0.41 14.00 14.62
CA PHE A 28 -1.28 12.93 15.10
C PHE A 28 -2.75 13.33 15.26
N ASN A 29 -3.12 14.53 14.82
CA ASN A 29 -4.50 15.06 14.87
C ASN A 29 -5.15 14.96 16.26
N VAL A 30 -4.35 15.22 17.31
CA VAL A 30 -4.75 15.16 18.72
C VAL A 30 -5.54 16.41 19.14
N PHE A 31 -6.18 17.09 18.18
CA PHE A 31 -6.92 18.33 18.43
C PHE A 31 -8.09 18.19 19.41
N SER A 32 -8.68 17.01 19.52
CA SER A 32 -9.73 16.74 20.51
C SER A 32 -9.23 16.68 21.95
N PHE A 33 -7.92 16.53 22.17
CA PHE A 33 -7.26 16.45 23.49
C PHE A 33 -6.50 17.70 23.87
N ARG A 34 -6.65 18.80 23.16
CA ARG A 34 -5.85 20.01 23.38
C ARG A 34 -5.84 20.49 24.84
N ARG A 35 -6.93 20.33 25.59
CA ARG A 35 -7.00 20.69 27.01
C ARG A 35 -6.31 19.68 27.92
N GLU A 36 -6.51 18.39 27.69
CA GLU A 36 -5.89 17.33 28.50
C GLU A 36 -4.39 17.18 28.19
N ILE A 37 -3.99 17.33 26.93
CA ILE A 37 -2.58 17.31 26.56
C ILE A 37 -1.85 18.52 27.10
N MET A 38 -2.41 19.72 27.07
CA MET A 38 -1.75 20.89 27.67
C MET A 38 -1.63 20.75 29.19
N ALA A 39 -2.63 20.19 29.87
CA ALA A 39 -2.54 19.86 31.28
C ALA A 39 -1.54 18.72 31.59
N ASN A 40 -1.35 17.80 30.64
CA ASN A 40 -0.40 16.70 30.73
C ASN A 40 0.98 17.02 30.11
N ILE A 41 1.12 18.05 29.27
CA ILE A 41 2.41 18.50 28.73
C ILE A 41 3.37 18.90 29.84
N ASP A 42 2.93 19.63 30.85
CA ASP A 42 3.76 19.97 32.02
C ASP A 42 4.18 18.71 32.76
N ARG A 43 3.32 17.71 32.82
CA ARG A 43 3.60 16.41 33.43
C ARG A 43 4.49 15.54 32.53
N MET A 44 4.25 15.53 31.23
CA MET A 44 5.12 14.86 30.24
C MET A 44 6.47 15.57 30.10
N GLN A 45 6.52 16.91 30.20
CA GLN A 45 7.76 17.64 30.27
C GLN A 45 8.52 17.34 31.59
N GLY A 46 7.81 17.05 32.66
CA GLY A 46 8.39 16.51 33.89
C GLY A 46 9.04 15.14 33.66
N ILE A 47 8.35 14.23 32.99
CA ILE A 47 8.86 12.90 32.59
C ILE A 47 10.04 13.05 31.61
N ILE A 48 9.91 13.88 30.59
CA ILE A 48 10.99 14.17 29.64
C ILE A 48 12.19 14.85 30.30
N ARG A 49 11.97 15.76 31.25
CA ARG A 49 13.05 16.41 32.01
C ARG A 49 13.73 15.44 32.94
N GLN A 50 13.01 14.52 33.56
CA GLN A 50 13.60 13.48 34.42
C GLN A 50 14.39 12.46 33.57
N THR A 51 13.96 12.16 32.35
CA THR A 51 14.72 11.32 31.42
C THR A 51 15.93 12.02 30.79
N ARG A 52 16.02 13.36 30.87
CA ARG A 52 17.19 14.17 30.46
C ARG A 52 18.31 14.26 31.52
N MET A 53 18.16 13.64 32.70
CA MET A 53 19.26 13.55 33.63
C MET A 53 20.45 12.79 33.02
N PRO A 54 21.71 13.26 33.28
CA PRO A 54 22.86 12.75 32.55
C PRO A 54 23.01 11.25 32.68
N ILE A 55 23.24 10.61 31.57
CA ILE A 55 23.40 9.17 31.33
C ILE A 55 24.44 8.51 32.25
N GLN A 56 25.27 9.28 32.92
CA GLN A 56 26.38 8.81 33.74
C GLN A 56 26.00 8.21 35.10
N GLN A 57 24.76 8.31 35.56
CA GLN A 57 24.37 7.86 36.90
C GLN A 57 23.29 6.77 36.97
N GLN A 58 22.72 6.32 35.85
CA GLN A 58 21.68 5.29 35.91
C GLN A 58 22.12 3.99 35.21
N LYS A 59 22.30 2.96 36.01
CA LYS A 59 22.44 1.58 35.51
C LYS A 59 21.15 1.12 34.86
N GLY A 60 21.13 1.11 33.55
CA GLY A 60 20.26 0.23 32.76
C GLY A 60 18.88 0.73 32.30
N ASN A 61 18.26 1.75 32.87
CA ASN A 61 16.90 2.18 32.53
C ASN A 61 16.82 3.64 32.07
N ASP A 62 17.36 3.94 30.91
CA ASP A 62 17.58 5.32 30.49
C ASP A 62 16.34 6.03 29.93
N VAL A 63 15.16 5.43 29.90
CA VAL A 63 14.08 5.99 29.10
C VAL A 63 12.80 6.28 29.85
N ILE A 64 12.41 5.46 30.80
CA ILE A 64 11.16 5.64 31.54
C ILE A 64 11.33 5.09 32.95
N HIS A 65 10.90 5.85 33.94
CA HIS A 65 10.91 5.42 35.35
C HIS A 65 9.89 4.27 35.52
N GLN A 66 10.32 3.13 36.02
CA GLN A 66 9.50 1.92 36.18
C GLN A 66 8.18 2.20 36.94
N LEU A 67 8.25 3.03 37.99
CA LEU A 67 7.09 3.42 38.80
C LEU A 67 6.04 4.25 38.03
N GLU A 68 6.44 5.04 37.02
CA GLU A 68 5.52 5.81 36.23
C GLU A 68 4.91 4.98 35.09
N LEU A 69 5.67 4.04 34.54
CA LEU A 69 5.15 3.04 33.63
C LEU A 69 4.10 2.17 34.32
N ASP A 70 4.40 1.64 35.52
CA ASP A 70 3.45 0.86 36.29
C ASP A 70 2.16 1.62 36.54
N ARG A 71 2.26 2.92 36.84
CA ARG A 71 1.10 3.78 37.04
C ARG A 71 0.30 4.04 35.77
N ILE A 72 0.95 4.17 34.63
CA ILE A 72 0.32 4.33 33.33
C ILE A 72 -0.33 3.01 32.92
N PHE A 73 0.38 1.90 33.00
CA PHE A 73 -0.11 0.58 32.65
C PHE A 73 -1.27 0.11 33.53
N ASN A 74 -1.25 0.42 34.83
CA ASN A 74 -2.34 0.06 35.73
C ASN A 74 -3.61 0.90 35.51
N LYS A 75 -3.49 2.08 34.88
CA LYS A 75 -4.64 2.95 34.57
C LYS A 75 -5.25 2.69 33.20
N THR A 76 -4.51 2.07 32.27
CA THR A 76 -4.99 1.80 30.92
C THR A 76 -5.44 0.36 30.81
N GLN A 77 -6.68 0.15 30.39
CA GLN A 77 -7.22 -1.20 30.18
C GLN A 77 -6.89 -1.77 28.79
N GLU A 78 -6.41 -0.95 27.82
CA GLU A 78 -6.28 -1.35 26.43
C GLU A 78 -4.82 -1.40 25.94
N PHE A 79 -4.32 -0.33 25.32
CA PHE A 79 -3.01 -0.36 24.65
C PHE A 79 -2.16 0.86 24.95
N ILE A 80 -0.84 0.68 24.93
CA ILE A 80 0.15 1.74 25.05
C ILE A 80 1.00 1.78 23.79
N GLY A 81 1.05 2.96 23.16
CA GLY A 81 1.92 3.24 22.02
C GLY A 81 3.18 4.00 22.43
N LEU A 82 4.33 3.43 22.12
CA LEU A 82 5.64 4.07 22.31
C LEU A 82 6.15 4.54 20.94
N TYR A 83 6.37 5.84 20.78
CA TYR A 83 6.78 6.43 19.50
C TYR A 83 8.25 6.80 19.51
N LEU A 84 9.04 6.19 18.62
CA LEU A 84 10.45 6.48 18.40
C LEU A 84 10.58 7.32 17.12
N LEU A 85 10.96 8.58 17.27
CA LEU A 85 10.77 9.61 16.26
C LEU A 85 12.03 10.45 15.99
N TYR A 86 13.19 9.92 16.31
CA TYR A 86 14.45 10.57 15.92
C TYR A 86 14.52 10.74 14.41
N ASP A 87 15.18 11.79 13.95
CA ASP A 87 15.48 11.98 12.54
C ASP A 87 16.49 10.93 12.05
N ASP A 88 17.42 10.53 12.91
CA ASP A 88 18.32 9.41 12.64
C ASP A 88 17.60 8.07 12.85
N GLN A 89 17.36 7.37 11.75
CA GLN A 89 16.71 6.07 11.74
C GLN A 89 17.50 5.01 12.53
N LEU A 90 18.83 5.06 12.53
CA LEU A 90 19.65 4.10 13.27
C LEU A 90 19.47 4.27 14.78
N GLN A 91 19.29 5.51 15.25
CA GLN A 91 18.94 5.76 16.67
C GLN A 91 17.59 5.18 17.03
N ASN A 92 16.57 5.35 16.17
CA ASN A 92 15.26 4.75 16.38
C ASN A 92 15.34 3.22 16.50
N LEU A 93 16.09 2.58 15.59
CA LEU A 93 16.29 1.14 15.59
C LEU A 93 17.04 0.64 16.82
N ALA A 94 18.15 1.29 17.18
CA ALA A 94 18.92 0.95 18.38
C ALA A 94 18.09 1.08 19.65
N LYS A 95 17.28 2.15 19.76
CA LYS A 95 16.39 2.37 20.89
C LYS A 95 15.26 1.35 20.96
N ASN A 96 14.70 1.00 19.82
CA ASN A 96 13.70 -0.05 19.73
C ASN A 96 14.24 -1.39 20.24
N ILE A 97 15.43 -1.80 19.79
CA ILE A 97 16.06 -3.04 20.26
C ILE A 97 16.26 -3.00 21.78
N LYS A 98 16.72 -1.87 22.34
CA LYS A 98 16.92 -1.69 23.77
C LYS A 98 15.59 -1.82 24.54
N LEU A 99 14.53 -1.12 24.10
CA LEU A 99 13.21 -1.18 24.73
C LEU A 99 12.60 -2.57 24.70
N ARG A 100 12.72 -3.28 23.58
CA ARG A 100 12.22 -4.65 23.43
C ARG A 100 12.97 -5.64 24.33
N GLY A 101 14.24 -5.35 24.63
CA GLY A 101 15.08 -6.14 25.54
C GLY A 101 14.84 -5.86 27.01
N ASP A 102 14.09 -4.81 27.35
CA ASP A 102 13.83 -4.45 28.72
C ASP A 102 12.92 -5.47 29.42
N GLU A 103 13.29 -5.85 30.64
CA GLU A 103 12.55 -6.84 31.43
C GLU A 103 11.12 -6.41 31.73
N TYR A 104 10.88 -5.09 31.78
CA TYR A 104 9.56 -4.54 32.02
C TYR A 104 8.53 -4.96 30.94
N PHE A 105 8.95 -5.11 29.69
CA PHE A 105 8.08 -5.52 28.60
C PHE A 105 7.97 -7.04 28.43
N LYS A 106 8.42 -7.82 29.41
CA LYS A 106 8.21 -9.27 29.42
C LYS A 106 6.85 -9.64 30.02
N GLY A 107 6.26 -10.71 29.52
CA GLY A 107 4.99 -11.22 30.04
C GLY A 107 3.75 -10.44 29.61
N ASN A 108 2.78 -10.27 30.49
CA ASN A 108 1.47 -9.66 30.19
C ASN A 108 1.54 -8.22 29.70
N MET A 109 2.62 -7.48 30.05
CA MET A 109 2.80 -6.10 29.63
C MET A 109 3.22 -6.00 28.16
N ALA A 110 3.93 -6.97 27.63
CA ALA A 110 4.30 -7.04 26.22
C ALA A 110 3.08 -7.08 25.29
N GLN A 111 1.97 -7.65 25.76
CA GLN A 111 0.75 -7.75 24.96
C GLN A 111 -0.02 -6.42 24.84
N LYS A 112 0.26 -5.45 25.71
CA LYS A 112 -0.39 -4.14 25.76
C LYS A 112 0.45 -3.01 25.15
N ALA A 113 1.72 -3.26 24.83
CA ALA A 113 2.61 -2.26 24.30
C ALA A 113 2.90 -2.46 22.81
N TYR A 114 2.88 -1.37 22.06
CA TYR A 114 3.31 -1.28 20.68
C TYR A 114 4.41 -0.23 20.56
N ILE A 115 5.47 -0.55 19.83
CA ILE A 115 6.55 0.41 19.55
C ILE A 115 6.40 0.85 18.10
N PHE A 116 6.06 2.13 17.90
CA PHE A 116 6.06 2.76 16.58
C PHE A 116 7.43 3.31 16.31
N CYS A 117 8.15 2.72 15.36
CA CYS A 117 9.53 3.06 15.06
C CYS A 117 9.62 3.72 13.68
N ARG A 118 9.98 5.00 13.64
CA ARG A 118 10.22 5.69 12.37
C ARG A 118 11.48 5.14 11.72
N ALA A 119 11.32 4.39 10.66
CA ALA A 119 12.39 3.82 9.85
C ALA A 119 11.89 3.47 8.46
N THR A 120 12.82 3.33 7.52
CA THR A 120 12.52 2.90 6.15
C THR A 120 12.66 1.39 6.04
N SER A 121 11.61 0.71 5.64
CA SER A 121 11.60 -0.75 5.47
C SER A 121 12.65 -1.23 4.47
N GLY A 122 12.88 -0.46 3.41
CA GLY A 122 13.86 -0.77 2.37
C GLY A 122 15.33 -0.77 2.81
N LYS A 123 15.67 -0.11 3.92
CA LYS A 123 17.04 -0.13 4.50
C LYS A 123 17.26 -1.26 5.48
N LEU A 124 16.19 -1.87 5.95
CA LEU A 124 16.24 -3.02 6.82
C LEU A 124 16.09 -4.26 5.95
N ASN A 125 17.21 -4.90 5.60
CA ASN A 125 17.17 -6.23 5.00
C ASN A 125 16.41 -7.15 5.97
N GLY A 126 15.19 -7.54 5.59
CA GLY A 126 14.31 -8.31 6.44
C GLY A 126 13.50 -7.44 7.43
N GLY A 127 12.86 -6.35 6.95
CA GLY A 127 11.99 -5.48 7.75
C GLY A 127 11.01 -6.25 8.62
N THR A 128 10.43 -7.31 8.09
CA THR A 128 9.55 -8.23 8.82
C THR A 128 10.25 -8.93 9.99
N ALA A 129 11.50 -9.38 9.81
CA ALA A 129 12.28 -9.99 10.89
C ALA A 129 12.65 -8.99 11.99
N PHE A 130 12.75 -7.69 11.63
CA PHE A 130 12.98 -6.64 12.60
C PHE A 130 11.70 -6.28 13.36
N GLU A 131 10.57 -6.17 12.68
CA GLU A 131 9.26 -5.93 13.30
C GLU A 131 8.91 -7.06 14.27
N TYR A 132 9.27 -8.27 13.91
CA TYR A 132 9.00 -9.44 14.71
C TYR A 132 10.27 -10.01 15.33
N ASN A 133 10.31 -10.05 16.65
CA ASN A 133 11.32 -10.80 17.38
C ASN A 133 10.66 -11.54 18.53
N SER A 134 10.51 -12.84 18.37
CA SER A 134 9.89 -13.74 19.34
C SER A 134 10.49 -13.67 20.75
N ARG A 135 11.74 -13.19 20.85
CA ARG A 135 12.47 -13.12 22.10
C ARG A 135 11.92 -12.07 23.07
N TYR A 136 11.24 -11.04 22.56
CA TYR A 136 10.92 -9.86 23.37
C TYR A 136 9.44 -9.59 23.57
N GLY A 137 8.55 -10.22 22.82
CA GLY A 137 7.10 -10.14 23.05
C GLY A 137 6.42 -8.79 22.74
N VAL A 138 7.16 -7.68 22.61
CA VAL A 138 6.61 -6.36 22.23
C VAL A 138 6.62 -6.24 20.71
N GLU A 139 5.49 -5.91 20.14
CA GLU A 139 5.37 -5.71 18.70
C GLU A 139 5.93 -4.33 18.30
N THR A 140 6.75 -4.31 17.26
CA THR A 140 7.22 -3.09 16.63
C THR A 140 6.50 -2.87 15.32
N ILE A 141 5.95 -1.69 15.13
CA ILE A 141 5.35 -1.23 13.88
C ILE A 141 6.32 -0.23 13.25
N LEU A 142 6.82 -0.55 12.06
CA LEU A 142 7.64 0.39 11.31
C LEU A 142 6.75 1.48 10.71
N VAL A 143 7.11 2.73 10.98
CA VAL A 143 6.43 3.90 10.40
C VAL A 143 7.31 4.43 9.28
N ASP A 144 7.07 3.95 8.08
CA ASP A 144 7.79 4.33 6.87
C ASP A 144 7.06 5.45 6.15
N ALA A 145 7.69 6.62 6.09
CA ALA A 145 7.09 7.82 5.48
C ALA A 145 6.81 7.65 3.97
N ALA A 146 7.62 6.86 3.27
CA ALA A 146 7.41 6.59 1.85
C ALA A 146 6.18 5.69 1.64
N GLN A 147 6.09 4.59 2.39
CA GLN A 147 4.92 3.71 2.34
C GLN A 147 3.63 4.41 2.77
N HIS A 148 3.69 5.23 3.83
CA HIS A 148 2.53 6.02 4.26
C HIS A 148 2.07 7.01 3.20
N ALA A 149 3.00 7.64 2.48
CA ALA A 149 2.63 8.52 1.36
C ALA A 149 1.90 7.76 0.25
N ILE A 150 2.37 6.55 -0.09
CA ILE A 150 1.71 5.72 -1.09
C ILE A 150 0.37 5.17 -0.58
N LYS A 151 0.26 4.81 0.69
CA LYS A 151 -1.04 4.45 1.27
C LYS A 151 -2.06 5.60 1.17
N THR A 152 -1.64 6.86 1.37
CA THR A 152 -2.53 8.01 1.12
C THR A 152 -2.87 8.19 -0.35
N MET A 153 -1.94 7.94 -1.25
CA MET A 153 -2.19 7.89 -2.69
C MET A 153 -3.23 6.81 -3.03
N MET A 154 -3.05 5.60 -2.50
CA MET A 154 -4.01 4.50 -2.68
C MET A 154 -5.41 4.85 -2.17
N ALA A 155 -5.53 5.57 -1.06
CA ALA A 155 -6.82 5.98 -0.51
C ALA A 155 -7.57 7.00 -1.36
N LYS A 156 -6.88 7.75 -2.23
CA LYS A 156 -7.47 8.74 -3.13
C LYS A 156 -7.86 8.07 -4.44
N ARG A 157 -9.16 7.89 -4.66
CA ARG A 157 -9.67 7.25 -5.89
C ARG A 157 -9.21 7.96 -7.16
N GLU A 158 -9.02 9.27 -7.08
CA GLU A 158 -8.58 10.13 -8.17
C GLU A 158 -7.18 9.78 -8.68
N THR A 159 -6.31 9.24 -7.82
CA THR A 159 -4.95 8.85 -8.17
C THR A 159 -4.82 7.41 -8.66
N HIS A 160 -5.91 6.65 -8.72
CA HIS A 160 -5.87 5.27 -9.17
C HIS A 160 -5.52 5.18 -10.67
N PRO A 161 -4.54 4.32 -11.09
CA PRO A 161 -4.09 4.24 -12.48
C PRO A 161 -5.21 3.93 -13.48
N ALA A 162 -6.26 3.20 -13.09
CA ALA A 162 -7.42 2.93 -13.93
C ALA A 162 -8.19 4.18 -14.38
N ASN A 163 -7.97 5.36 -13.76
CA ASN A 163 -8.59 6.60 -14.21
C ASN A 163 -7.93 7.18 -15.47
N TYR A 164 -6.74 6.70 -15.82
CA TYR A 164 -5.89 7.28 -16.85
C TYR A 164 -5.72 6.37 -18.06
N VAL A 165 -6.52 5.28 -18.10
CA VAL A 165 -6.59 4.32 -19.21
C VAL A 165 -8.02 4.24 -19.70
N ASP A 166 -8.21 4.19 -21.01
CA ASP A 166 -9.51 4.01 -21.62
C ASP A 166 -9.85 2.52 -21.69
N PHE A 167 -11.11 2.16 -21.39
CA PHE A 167 -11.59 0.79 -21.42
C PHE A 167 -12.72 0.60 -22.43
N ASP A 168 -12.81 -0.59 -22.99
CA ASP A 168 -14.05 -1.09 -23.57
C ASP A 168 -14.92 -1.62 -22.43
N HIS A 169 -15.92 -0.85 -22.03
CA HIS A 169 -16.75 -1.20 -20.87
C HIS A 169 -17.56 -2.49 -21.08
N ARG A 170 -17.77 -2.92 -22.32
CA ARG A 170 -18.44 -4.18 -22.61
C ARG A 170 -17.59 -5.40 -22.25
N THR A 171 -16.28 -5.34 -22.53
CA THR A 171 -15.34 -6.46 -22.27
C THR A 171 -14.47 -6.25 -21.05
N GLY A 172 -14.36 -5.01 -20.55
CA GLY A 172 -13.45 -4.61 -19.49
C GLY A 172 -11.99 -4.49 -19.94
N GLU A 173 -11.70 -4.62 -21.26
CA GLU A 173 -10.35 -4.56 -21.79
C GLU A 173 -9.88 -3.12 -21.99
N ALA A 174 -8.61 -2.87 -21.74
CA ALA A 174 -7.99 -1.56 -21.94
C ALA A 174 -7.70 -1.31 -23.44
N LYS A 175 -7.95 -0.07 -23.88
CA LYS A 175 -7.73 0.38 -25.27
C LYS A 175 -6.40 1.10 -25.46
N THR A 176 -5.82 1.63 -24.36
CA THR A 176 -4.56 2.40 -24.38
C THR A 176 -3.59 1.83 -23.37
N ALA A 177 -2.29 1.75 -23.72
CA ALA A 177 -1.26 1.31 -22.78
C ALA A 177 -1.22 2.20 -21.52
N PHE A 178 -0.90 1.61 -20.37
CA PHE A 178 -0.59 2.39 -19.18
C PHE A 178 0.84 2.89 -19.25
N HIS A 179 1.03 4.17 -19.52
CA HIS A 179 2.33 4.80 -19.73
C HIS A 179 2.65 5.75 -18.60
N CYS A 180 3.62 5.39 -17.76
CA CYS A 180 3.94 6.07 -16.52
C CYS A 180 5.38 6.59 -16.50
N MET A 181 5.59 7.77 -15.89
CA MET A 181 6.91 8.31 -15.59
C MET A 181 7.08 8.54 -14.09
N ILE A 182 8.23 8.15 -13.55
CA ILE A 182 8.59 8.40 -12.15
C ILE A 182 9.86 9.25 -12.11
N ILE A 183 9.74 10.46 -11.60
CA ILE A 183 10.81 11.44 -11.47
C ILE A 183 11.32 11.46 -10.04
N GLY A 184 12.54 10.94 -9.85
CA GLY A 184 13.13 10.68 -8.54
C GLY A 184 12.82 9.26 -8.04
N PHE A 185 13.81 8.37 -8.14
CA PHE A 185 13.69 6.96 -7.74
C PHE A 185 14.34 6.70 -6.37
N GLY A 186 14.03 7.59 -5.40
CA GLY A 186 14.28 7.39 -3.97
C GLY A 186 13.27 6.43 -3.34
N GLU A 187 13.18 6.42 -2.02
CA GLU A 187 12.26 5.55 -1.27
C GLU A 187 10.81 5.72 -1.74
N THR A 188 10.31 6.95 -1.80
CA THR A 188 8.93 7.21 -2.26
C THR A 188 8.73 6.84 -3.74
N GLY A 189 9.72 7.13 -4.61
CA GLY A 189 9.61 6.77 -6.02
C GLY A 189 9.58 5.25 -6.25
N GLN A 190 10.34 4.49 -5.47
CA GLN A 190 10.30 3.03 -5.52
C GLN A 190 8.97 2.46 -5.02
N GLU A 191 8.43 2.99 -3.92
CA GLU A 191 7.11 2.57 -3.42
C GLU A 191 5.99 2.96 -4.41
N ALA A 192 6.06 4.15 -5.01
CA ALA A 192 5.13 4.56 -6.06
C ALA A 192 5.21 3.64 -7.29
N PHE A 193 6.44 3.30 -7.72
CA PHE A 193 6.62 2.36 -8.83
C PHE A 193 5.95 1.02 -8.53
N LYS A 194 6.20 0.42 -7.36
CA LYS A 194 5.60 -0.85 -6.97
C LYS A 194 4.07 -0.79 -6.98
N PHE A 195 3.51 0.28 -6.43
CA PHE A 195 2.07 0.50 -6.44
C PHE A 195 1.50 0.59 -7.87
N LEU A 196 2.12 1.38 -8.73
CA LEU A 196 1.66 1.57 -10.11
C LEU A 196 1.90 0.33 -10.97
N TYR A 197 2.99 -0.41 -10.71
CA TYR A 197 3.27 -1.68 -11.35
C TYR A 197 2.19 -2.72 -11.01
N GLU A 198 1.82 -2.82 -9.74
CA GLU A 198 0.80 -3.75 -9.26
C GLU A 198 -0.60 -3.40 -9.78
N HIS A 199 -1.01 -2.12 -9.65
CA HIS A 199 -2.37 -1.68 -9.99
C HIS A 199 -2.55 -1.22 -11.43
N GLY A 200 -1.49 -1.15 -12.22
CA GLY A 200 -1.50 -0.85 -13.65
C GLY A 200 -1.57 -2.10 -14.55
N GLN A 201 -1.83 -3.28 -13.99
CA GLN A 201 -1.96 -4.51 -14.76
C GLN A 201 -3.36 -4.65 -15.34
N PHE A 202 -3.59 -4.04 -16.48
CA PHE A 202 -4.86 -4.14 -17.22
C PHE A 202 -4.79 -5.24 -18.27
N ILE A 203 -5.95 -5.69 -18.71
CA ILE A 203 -6.08 -6.69 -19.78
C ILE A 203 -6.33 -5.98 -21.10
N TYR A 204 -5.71 -6.46 -22.14
CA TYR A 204 -5.76 -5.90 -23.49
C TYR A 204 -6.28 -6.94 -24.47
N PRO A 205 -6.90 -6.51 -25.58
CA PRO A 205 -7.26 -7.41 -26.69
C PRO A 205 -6.03 -8.19 -27.20
N LYS A 206 -6.26 -9.39 -27.72
CA LYS A 206 -5.17 -10.26 -28.22
C LYS A 206 -4.37 -9.66 -29.37
N ASP A 207 -4.99 -8.78 -30.14
CA ASP A 207 -4.42 -8.04 -31.26
C ASP A 207 -3.82 -6.67 -30.83
N PHE A 208 -3.78 -6.38 -29.53
CA PHE A 208 -3.14 -5.16 -29.04
C PHE A 208 -1.63 -5.19 -29.30
N GLU A 209 -1.16 -4.21 -30.06
CA GLU A 209 0.26 -4.09 -30.40
C GLU A 209 1.02 -3.31 -29.31
N GLY A 210 2.18 -3.82 -28.92
CA GLY A 210 3.08 -3.17 -27.96
C GLY A 210 3.02 -3.73 -26.54
N LYS A 211 3.59 -2.99 -25.61
CA LYS A 211 3.60 -3.33 -24.18
C LYS A 211 2.33 -2.81 -23.50
N HIS A 212 1.82 -3.59 -22.55
CA HIS A 212 0.63 -3.25 -21.77
C HIS A 212 0.91 -2.10 -20.79
N ALA A 213 2.08 -2.11 -20.16
CA ALA A 213 2.52 -1.04 -19.29
C ALA A 213 3.98 -0.64 -19.58
N ILE A 214 4.25 0.67 -19.58
CA ILE A 214 5.57 1.25 -19.84
C ILE A 214 5.91 2.20 -18.71
N PHE A 215 7.06 1.99 -18.07
CA PHE A 215 7.56 2.82 -16.99
C PHE A 215 8.85 3.52 -17.36
N HIS A 216 8.87 4.85 -17.30
CA HIS A 216 10.08 5.66 -17.43
C HIS A 216 10.57 6.07 -16.05
N ILE A 217 11.73 5.60 -15.65
CA ILE A 217 12.38 5.97 -14.38
C ILE A 217 13.42 7.04 -14.66
N VAL A 218 13.16 8.25 -14.20
CA VAL A 218 14.05 9.42 -14.40
C VAL A 218 14.71 9.77 -13.07
N ASP A 219 16.01 9.54 -12.96
CA ASP A 219 16.79 9.87 -11.78
C ASP A 219 18.27 10.07 -12.18
N PRO A 220 18.96 11.11 -11.69
CA PRO A 220 20.38 11.31 -12.00
C PRO A 220 21.27 10.12 -11.66
N LYS A 221 20.88 9.30 -10.68
CA LYS A 221 21.56 8.08 -10.25
C LYS A 221 20.82 6.81 -10.67
N ALA A 222 20.05 6.86 -11.78
CA ALA A 222 19.25 5.72 -12.22
C ALA A 222 20.04 4.43 -12.38
N ALA A 223 21.24 4.48 -12.96
CA ALA A 223 22.09 3.30 -13.17
C ALA A 223 22.50 2.63 -11.85
N GLU A 224 22.90 3.43 -10.84
CA GLU A 224 23.25 2.91 -9.50
C GLU A 224 22.04 2.29 -8.80
N LYS A 225 20.90 3.02 -8.82
CA LYS A 225 19.67 2.56 -8.18
C LYS A 225 19.09 1.31 -8.83
N ARG A 226 19.22 1.19 -10.15
CA ARG A 226 18.81 0.02 -10.91
C ARG A 226 19.51 -1.25 -10.42
N GLY A 227 20.84 -1.23 -10.20
CA GLY A 227 21.56 -2.42 -9.76
C GLY A 227 21.04 -2.98 -8.44
N PHE A 228 20.77 -2.10 -7.46
CA PHE A 228 20.17 -2.52 -6.19
C PHE A 228 18.71 -2.96 -6.34
N PHE A 229 17.95 -2.31 -7.22
CA PHE A 229 16.56 -2.62 -7.47
C PHE A 229 16.41 -3.99 -8.14
N ASP A 230 17.15 -4.25 -9.21
CA ASP A 230 17.13 -5.51 -9.95
C ASP A 230 17.56 -6.70 -9.06
N MET A 231 18.51 -6.47 -8.13
CA MET A 231 18.90 -7.50 -7.16
C MET A 231 17.77 -7.85 -6.18
N ARG A 232 17.00 -6.84 -5.73
CA ARG A 232 15.90 -7.07 -4.78
C ARG A 232 14.66 -7.63 -5.43
N TYR A 233 14.39 -7.25 -6.67
CA TYR A 233 13.18 -7.55 -7.41
C TYR A 233 13.53 -8.21 -8.76
N PRO A 234 14.03 -9.45 -8.75
CA PRO A 234 14.55 -10.08 -9.96
C PRO A 234 13.54 -10.22 -11.11
N CYS A 235 12.25 -10.37 -10.79
CA CYS A 235 11.18 -10.43 -11.78
C CYS A 235 10.95 -9.10 -12.50
N LEU A 236 11.25 -7.97 -11.83
CA LEU A 236 11.10 -6.64 -12.41
C LEU A 236 12.29 -6.26 -13.32
N CYS A 237 13.31 -7.10 -13.41
CA CYS A 237 14.44 -6.91 -14.32
C CYS A 237 14.08 -7.43 -15.71
N ASN A 238 13.87 -6.52 -16.66
CA ASN A 238 13.53 -6.87 -18.06
C ASN A 238 14.52 -7.87 -18.70
N ALA A 239 15.81 -7.82 -18.30
CA ALA A 239 16.85 -8.68 -18.84
C ALA A 239 16.70 -10.16 -18.45
N ASN A 240 16.00 -10.44 -17.36
CA ASN A 240 15.86 -11.80 -16.84
C ASN A 240 14.73 -12.59 -17.53
N GLY A 241 13.74 -11.91 -18.14
CA GLY A 241 12.62 -12.55 -18.84
C GLY A 241 11.79 -13.50 -17.96
N ILE A 242 11.80 -13.28 -16.62
CA ILE A 242 11.17 -14.19 -15.65
C ILE A 242 9.68 -13.88 -15.52
N SER A 243 9.31 -12.60 -15.57
CA SER A 243 7.92 -12.15 -15.42
C SER A 243 7.08 -12.53 -16.66
N PRO A 244 5.87 -13.08 -16.48
CA PRO A 244 4.93 -13.30 -17.56
C PRO A 244 4.17 -12.02 -17.97
N LEU A 245 4.36 -10.90 -17.26
CA LEU A 245 3.67 -9.64 -17.51
C LEU A 245 4.26 -8.87 -18.70
N SER A 246 3.40 -8.24 -19.49
CA SER A 246 3.81 -7.43 -20.66
C SER A 246 4.17 -6.00 -20.24
N VAL A 247 5.28 -5.86 -19.52
CA VAL A 247 5.76 -4.59 -18.97
C VAL A 247 7.13 -4.23 -19.53
N GLU A 248 7.36 -2.94 -19.74
CA GLU A 248 8.67 -2.38 -20.09
C GLU A 248 9.10 -1.33 -19.06
N ILE A 249 10.35 -1.41 -18.58
CA ILE A 249 10.94 -0.44 -17.66
C ILE A 249 12.16 0.17 -18.32
N GLN A 250 12.10 1.48 -18.55
CA GLN A 250 13.14 2.29 -19.17
C GLN A 250 13.82 3.18 -18.13
N TRP A 251 15.15 3.13 -18.05
CA TRP A 251 15.94 3.86 -17.06
C TRP A 251 16.68 5.03 -17.70
N HIS A 252 16.47 6.24 -17.16
CA HIS A 252 17.01 7.49 -17.66
C HIS A 252 17.90 8.16 -16.62
N SER A 253 19.22 8.18 -16.85
CA SER A 253 20.22 8.74 -15.92
C SER A 253 20.43 10.24 -16.16
N HIS A 254 19.36 11.03 -15.91
CA HIS A 254 19.40 12.50 -15.98
C HIS A 254 18.34 13.10 -15.05
N SER A 255 18.41 14.41 -14.81
CA SER A 255 17.40 15.14 -14.05
C SER A 255 16.30 15.71 -14.94
N ALA A 256 15.17 16.10 -14.35
CA ALA A 256 14.11 16.79 -15.08
C ALA A 256 14.51 18.20 -15.60
N GLY A 257 15.62 18.77 -15.11
CA GLY A 257 16.18 20.01 -15.66
C GLY A 257 17.16 19.82 -16.82
N ASP A 258 17.42 18.57 -17.25
CA ASP A 258 18.33 18.27 -18.37
C ASP A 258 17.57 18.36 -19.70
N GLY A 259 18.24 18.82 -20.75
CA GLY A 259 17.66 18.87 -22.11
C GLY A 259 17.15 17.51 -22.60
N ARG A 260 17.84 16.43 -22.28
CA ARG A 260 17.43 15.06 -22.61
C ARG A 260 16.09 14.66 -21.99
N PHE A 261 15.73 15.24 -20.85
CA PHE A 261 14.41 15.04 -20.26
C PHE A 261 13.30 15.59 -21.16
N TRP A 262 13.49 16.79 -21.67
CA TRP A 262 12.50 17.42 -22.56
C TRP A 262 12.45 16.78 -23.94
N GLU A 263 13.56 16.24 -24.44
CA GLU A 263 13.57 15.38 -25.62
C GLU A 263 12.74 14.12 -25.41
N LEU A 264 12.91 13.44 -24.26
CA LEU A 264 12.09 12.30 -23.87
C LEU A 264 10.61 12.70 -23.81
N MET A 265 10.28 13.78 -23.11
CA MET A 265 8.90 14.27 -22.99
C MET A 265 8.26 14.56 -24.37
N ASN A 266 9.00 15.15 -25.27
CA ASN A 266 8.50 15.40 -26.64
C ASN A 266 8.16 14.13 -27.40
N ASN A 267 8.90 13.05 -27.17
CA ASN A 267 8.69 11.77 -27.82
C ASN A 267 7.48 10.99 -27.26
N ILE A 268 7.19 11.14 -25.95
CA ILE A 268 6.17 10.31 -25.27
C ILE A 268 4.94 11.10 -24.82
N LYS A 269 4.89 12.42 -25.05
CA LYS A 269 3.85 13.33 -24.49
C LYS A 269 2.41 12.91 -24.81
N ASP A 270 2.19 12.32 -25.96
CA ASP A 270 0.84 11.93 -26.41
C ASP A 270 0.41 10.57 -25.81
N ASP A 271 1.36 9.74 -25.37
CA ASP A 271 1.11 8.41 -24.81
C ASP A 271 1.19 8.39 -23.28
N LEU A 272 1.97 9.32 -22.70
CA LEU A 272 2.17 9.42 -21.25
C LEU A 272 0.86 9.77 -20.53
N ASN A 273 0.40 8.92 -19.63
CA ASN A 273 -0.82 9.16 -18.87
C ASN A 273 -0.62 9.36 -17.37
N TYR A 274 0.53 9.01 -16.82
CA TYR A 274 0.74 9.14 -15.37
C TYR A 274 2.15 9.60 -15.03
N VAL A 275 2.28 10.61 -14.17
CA VAL A 275 3.59 11.10 -13.70
C VAL A 275 3.62 11.12 -12.18
N VAL A 276 4.68 10.56 -11.59
CA VAL A 276 4.98 10.70 -10.15
C VAL A 276 6.24 11.54 -9.97
N ILE A 277 6.18 12.53 -9.09
CA ILE A 277 7.30 13.42 -8.77
C ILE A 277 7.69 13.27 -7.31
N ALA A 278 8.86 12.68 -7.05
CA ALA A 278 9.35 12.36 -5.71
C ALA A 278 10.88 12.51 -5.60
N THR A 279 11.41 13.70 -5.90
CA THR A 279 12.87 13.97 -5.98
C THR A 279 13.56 14.09 -4.62
N GLY A 280 12.83 14.04 -3.51
CA GLY A 280 13.38 14.26 -2.16
C GLY A 280 13.47 15.75 -1.76
N SER A 281 12.99 16.67 -2.58
CA SER A 281 13.01 18.11 -2.33
C SER A 281 11.70 18.75 -2.76
N ASP A 282 10.96 19.37 -1.83
CA ASP A 282 9.70 20.06 -2.13
C ASP A 282 9.88 21.16 -3.16
N ASN A 283 10.95 21.96 -3.08
CA ASN A 283 11.18 23.03 -4.05
C ASN A 283 11.35 22.48 -5.47
N ARG A 284 12.06 21.36 -5.63
CA ARG A 284 12.20 20.70 -6.94
C ARG A 284 10.87 20.08 -7.39
N ASN A 285 10.16 19.41 -6.49
CA ASN A 285 8.88 18.79 -6.79
C ASN A 285 7.88 19.83 -7.28
N ILE A 286 7.77 20.98 -6.60
CA ILE A 286 6.89 22.09 -6.97
C ILE A 286 7.27 22.64 -8.36
N ALA A 287 8.56 22.94 -8.59
CA ALA A 287 9.02 23.47 -9.88
C ALA A 287 8.72 22.50 -11.04
N ILE A 288 9.09 21.21 -10.88
CA ILE A 288 8.84 20.21 -11.92
C ILE A 288 7.33 20.01 -12.15
N THR A 289 6.52 20.04 -11.09
CA THR A 289 5.07 19.89 -11.22
C THR A 289 4.47 21.03 -12.01
N TYR A 290 4.90 22.28 -11.74
CA TYR A 290 4.45 23.45 -12.47
C TYR A 290 4.86 23.37 -13.96
N ASP A 291 6.13 23.10 -14.25
CA ASP A 291 6.65 23.01 -15.62
C ASP A 291 5.95 21.91 -16.42
N LEU A 292 5.70 20.74 -15.81
CA LEU A 292 4.99 19.64 -16.47
C LEU A 292 3.50 19.92 -16.65
N GLY A 293 2.86 20.58 -15.69
CA GLY A 293 1.48 21.03 -15.82
C GLY A 293 1.31 21.98 -16.99
N GLU A 294 2.14 23.02 -17.08
CA GLU A 294 2.14 23.96 -18.21
C GLU A 294 2.47 23.28 -19.55
N TYR A 295 3.46 22.36 -19.53
CA TYR A 295 3.83 21.61 -20.72
C TYR A 295 2.65 20.76 -21.23
N ALA A 296 1.97 20.06 -20.35
CA ALA A 296 0.82 19.22 -20.69
C ALA A 296 -0.33 20.06 -21.27
N LEU A 297 -0.64 21.21 -20.67
CA LEU A 297 -1.67 22.12 -21.15
C LEU A 297 -1.36 22.69 -22.57
N ARG A 298 -0.08 23.00 -22.84
CA ARG A 298 0.32 23.63 -24.10
C ARG A 298 0.54 22.66 -25.27
N TRP A 299 1.09 21.50 -24.99
CA TRP A 299 1.70 20.67 -26.05
C TRP A 299 1.05 19.30 -26.22
N ARG A 300 0.19 18.87 -25.29
CA ARG A 300 -0.48 17.57 -25.40
C ARG A 300 -1.66 17.66 -26.36
N LYS A 301 -1.69 16.75 -27.36
CA LYS A 301 -2.77 16.69 -28.34
C LYS A 301 -3.99 15.96 -27.80
N ARG A 302 -3.80 15.00 -26.89
CA ARG A 302 -4.87 14.29 -26.23
C ARG A 302 -5.43 15.13 -25.10
N ARG A 303 -6.70 14.96 -24.80
CA ARG A 303 -7.36 15.63 -23.66
C ARG A 303 -6.66 15.29 -22.38
N LEU A 304 -6.62 16.21 -21.45
CA LEU A 304 -6.02 16.02 -20.11
C LEU A 304 -6.78 15.02 -19.24
N GLU A 305 -7.96 14.57 -19.67
CA GLU A 305 -8.78 13.56 -18.97
C GLU A 305 -7.99 12.30 -18.60
N ASN A 306 -7.07 11.88 -19.45
CA ASN A 306 -6.24 10.69 -19.28
C ASN A 306 -4.80 11.03 -18.87
N PHE A 307 -4.61 12.16 -18.16
CA PHE A 307 -3.31 12.58 -17.67
C PHE A 307 -3.38 13.02 -16.20
N GLY A 308 -2.46 12.53 -15.39
CA GLY A 308 -2.37 12.91 -13.99
C GLY A 308 -0.92 13.05 -13.51
N ILE A 309 -0.70 14.03 -12.65
CA ILE A 309 0.56 14.28 -11.97
C ILE A 309 0.35 14.05 -10.48
N VAL A 310 1.12 13.15 -9.90
CA VAL A 310 1.15 12.93 -8.46
C VAL A 310 2.47 13.45 -7.92
N THR A 311 2.42 14.39 -7.00
CA THR A 311 3.62 15.03 -6.43
C THR A 311 3.71 14.81 -4.92
N ARG A 312 4.93 14.51 -4.44
CA ARG A 312 5.20 14.24 -3.02
C ARG A 312 5.47 15.54 -2.26
N CYS A 313 4.73 15.77 -1.17
CA CYS A 313 5.02 16.80 -0.18
C CYS A 313 5.78 16.18 1.01
N TYR A 314 6.97 16.71 1.33
CA TYR A 314 7.79 16.22 2.45
C TYR A 314 7.66 17.08 3.69
N ASN A 315 7.49 18.41 3.53
CA ASN A 315 7.48 19.36 4.64
C ASN A 315 6.10 20.02 4.79
N PRO A 316 5.48 19.96 5.98
CA PRO A 316 4.18 20.58 6.24
C PRO A 316 4.11 22.08 5.89
N ILE A 317 5.23 22.80 6.00
CA ILE A 317 5.30 24.22 5.68
C ILE A 317 4.96 24.49 4.20
N ASN A 318 5.20 23.52 3.33
CA ASN A 318 4.95 23.64 1.90
C ASN A 318 3.54 23.19 1.47
N GLU A 319 2.73 22.63 2.38
CA GLU A 319 1.40 22.10 2.02
C GLU A 319 0.50 23.15 1.35
N ALA A 320 0.52 24.40 1.81
CA ALA A 320 -0.25 25.48 1.20
C ALA A 320 0.22 25.80 -0.24
N ARG A 321 1.53 25.80 -0.49
CA ARG A 321 2.08 26.02 -1.84
C ARG A 321 1.69 24.91 -2.82
N TYR A 322 1.63 23.67 -2.35
CA TYR A 322 1.14 22.55 -3.15
C TYR A 322 -0.35 22.65 -3.44
N GLN A 323 -1.14 23.20 -2.52
CA GLN A 323 -2.55 23.43 -2.75
C GLN A 323 -2.78 24.49 -3.84
N GLU A 324 -2.09 25.62 -3.76
CA GLU A 324 -2.13 26.65 -4.79
C GLU A 324 -1.73 26.10 -6.17
N LEU A 325 -0.68 25.27 -6.22
CA LEU A 325 -0.25 24.63 -7.46
C LEU A 325 -1.32 23.68 -8.03
N SER A 326 -1.97 22.93 -7.17
CA SER A 326 -3.06 22.03 -7.55
C SER A 326 -4.24 22.80 -8.14
N ASP A 327 -4.56 23.97 -7.57
CA ASP A 327 -5.66 24.82 -8.01
C ASP A 327 -5.35 25.51 -9.35
N LEU A 328 -4.07 25.78 -9.65
CA LEU A 328 -3.63 26.38 -10.92
C LEU A 328 -3.64 25.40 -12.10
N CYS A 329 -3.56 24.11 -11.84
CA CYS A 329 -3.50 23.06 -12.86
C CYS A 329 -4.87 22.37 -13.04
N ILE A 330 -5.94 23.15 -13.10
CA ILE A 330 -7.29 22.67 -13.41
C ILE A 330 -7.54 22.85 -14.91
N ASP A 331 -8.10 21.84 -15.54
CA ASP A 331 -8.59 21.94 -16.91
C ASP A 331 -9.95 22.66 -16.91
N ASP A 332 -10.02 23.85 -17.49
CA ASP A 332 -11.25 24.67 -17.52
C ASP A 332 -12.38 24.02 -18.34
N GLU A 333 -12.05 23.21 -19.35
CA GLU A 333 -13.03 22.51 -20.17
C GLU A 333 -13.60 21.27 -19.45
N HIS A 334 -12.75 20.65 -18.61
CA HIS A 334 -13.11 19.48 -17.80
C HIS A 334 -12.57 19.72 -16.39
N PRO A 335 -13.37 20.15 -15.42
CA PRO A 335 -12.90 20.54 -14.09
C PRO A 335 -12.38 19.34 -13.29
N ARG A 336 -11.42 18.65 -13.86
CA ARG A 336 -10.70 17.55 -13.24
C ARG A 336 -9.34 18.04 -12.77
N GLN A 337 -9.06 17.80 -11.52
CA GLN A 337 -7.75 18.09 -10.96
C GLN A 337 -6.68 17.22 -11.62
N VAL A 338 -5.73 17.84 -12.30
CA VAL A 338 -4.59 17.17 -12.97
C VAL A 338 -3.49 16.84 -11.97
N VAL A 339 -3.30 17.69 -10.94
CA VAL A 339 -2.24 17.55 -9.94
C VAL A 339 -2.80 17.03 -8.62
N HIS A 340 -2.24 15.95 -8.12
CA HIS A 340 -2.59 15.34 -6.84
C HIS A 340 -1.38 15.35 -5.91
N VAL A 341 -1.56 15.85 -4.69
CA VAL A 341 -0.51 15.91 -3.67
C VAL A 341 -0.63 14.74 -2.71
N ILE A 342 0.48 14.04 -2.50
CA ILE A 342 0.53 12.89 -1.60
C ILE A 342 1.51 13.11 -0.45
N GLY A 343 1.30 12.39 0.64
CA GLY A 343 2.20 12.35 1.78
C GLY A 343 2.27 13.64 2.57
N LYS A 344 1.24 14.48 2.50
CA LYS A 344 1.06 15.58 3.45
C LYS A 344 1.11 15.01 4.86
N MET A 345 1.91 15.58 5.73
CA MET A 345 2.03 15.09 7.10
C MET A 345 0.72 15.24 7.88
N SER A 346 -0.04 16.28 7.59
CA SER A 346 -1.38 16.49 8.15
C SER A 346 -2.37 15.36 7.83
N GLU A 347 -2.20 14.69 6.69
CA GLU A 347 -3.05 13.57 6.25
C GLU A 347 -2.46 12.21 6.65
N SER A 348 -1.13 12.02 6.48
CA SER A 348 -0.47 10.70 6.52
C SER A 348 -0.02 10.27 7.90
N PHE A 349 0.22 11.22 8.81
CA PHE A 349 0.80 10.96 10.13
C PHE A 349 -0.16 11.33 11.27
N THR A 350 -1.42 11.02 11.11
CA THR A 350 -2.38 11.10 12.20
C THR A 350 -2.32 9.84 13.06
N HIS A 351 -2.62 9.94 14.37
CA HIS A 351 -2.73 8.78 15.24
C HIS A 351 -3.69 7.73 14.68
N GLN A 352 -4.82 8.19 14.16
CA GLN A 352 -5.83 7.32 13.55
C GLN A 352 -5.28 6.56 12.33
N TYR A 353 -4.40 7.19 11.56
CA TYR A 353 -3.80 6.59 10.37
C TYR A 353 -2.68 5.60 10.73
N VAL A 354 -1.83 5.95 11.70
CA VAL A 354 -0.68 5.14 12.08
C VAL A 354 -1.08 3.97 12.98
N TRP A 355 -1.98 4.20 13.92
CA TRP A 355 -2.42 3.19 14.90
C TRP A 355 -3.60 2.35 14.42
N LYS A 356 -4.68 3.02 14.03
CA LYS A 356 -5.94 2.37 13.61
C LYS A 356 -6.16 2.58 12.12
N ASN A 357 -5.13 2.32 11.35
CA ASN A 357 -5.12 2.47 9.92
C ASN A 357 -6.47 2.02 9.32
N TYR A 358 -7.32 3.01 8.92
CA TYR A 358 -8.67 2.72 8.40
C TYR A 358 -8.63 1.88 7.11
N LEU A 359 -7.48 1.87 6.42
CA LEU A 359 -7.25 0.99 5.27
C LEU A 359 -7.19 -0.48 5.70
N GLU A 360 -6.65 -0.76 6.89
CA GLU A 360 -6.68 -2.12 7.46
C GLU A 360 -8.09 -2.57 7.79
N LYS A 361 -9.00 -1.64 8.10
CA LYS A 361 -10.41 -1.97 8.28
C LYS A 361 -11.06 -2.45 6.99
N ASP A 362 -10.80 -1.80 5.88
CA ASP A 362 -11.34 -2.22 4.58
C ASP A 362 -10.76 -3.58 4.15
N ALA A 363 -9.45 -3.80 4.37
CA ALA A 363 -8.82 -5.09 4.13
C ALA A 363 -9.38 -6.19 5.06
N ALA A 364 -9.58 -5.88 6.34
CA ALA A 364 -10.19 -6.80 7.30
C ALA A 364 -11.63 -7.16 6.91
N ILE A 365 -12.43 -6.18 6.46
CA ILE A 365 -13.79 -6.42 5.95
C ILE A 365 -13.74 -7.34 4.72
N TYR A 366 -12.83 -7.07 3.77
CA TYR A 366 -12.66 -7.92 2.59
C TYR A 366 -12.28 -9.34 2.98
N ALA A 367 -11.23 -9.52 3.76
CA ALA A 367 -10.74 -10.84 4.18
C ALA A 367 -11.81 -11.65 4.94
N SER A 368 -12.51 -11.00 5.87
CA SER A 368 -13.59 -11.67 6.62
C SER A 368 -14.81 -11.94 5.75
N THR A 369 -15.15 -11.04 4.81
CA THR A 369 -16.25 -11.27 3.86
C THR A 369 -15.91 -12.46 2.96
N PHE A 370 -14.70 -12.49 2.41
CA PHE A 370 -14.25 -13.62 1.57
C PHE A 370 -14.28 -14.94 2.34
N ALA A 371 -13.66 -15.01 3.52
CA ALA A 371 -13.59 -16.22 4.32
C ALA A 371 -14.98 -16.75 4.73
N ASN A 372 -15.94 -15.87 4.99
CA ASN A 372 -17.30 -16.24 5.41
C ASN A 372 -18.23 -16.60 4.24
N ASN A 373 -17.87 -16.28 3.01
CA ASN A 373 -18.77 -16.44 1.86
C ASN A 373 -18.21 -17.33 0.75
N ILE A 374 -16.96 -17.77 0.84
CA ILE A 374 -16.42 -18.73 -0.13
C ILE A 374 -17.31 -19.96 -0.22
N GLY A 375 -17.74 -20.29 -1.43
CA GLY A 375 -18.67 -21.40 -1.71
C GLY A 375 -20.15 -21.06 -1.54
N LYS A 376 -20.53 -19.80 -1.24
CA LYS A 376 -21.91 -19.33 -1.27
C LYS A 376 -22.25 -18.69 -2.63
N ASP A 377 -23.53 -18.61 -2.91
CA ASP A 377 -24.04 -17.92 -4.08
C ASP A 377 -23.81 -16.40 -3.99
N PHE A 378 -23.58 -15.74 -5.14
CA PHE A 378 -23.28 -14.30 -5.22
C PHE A 378 -24.35 -13.43 -4.55
N ALA A 379 -25.62 -13.74 -4.76
CA ALA A 379 -26.73 -13.02 -4.13
C ALA A 379 -26.77 -13.15 -2.61
N ASP A 380 -26.14 -14.18 -2.04
CA ASP A 380 -26.13 -14.48 -0.61
C ASP A 380 -24.88 -13.94 0.10
N ILE A 381 -23.95 -13.30 -0.62
CA ILE A 381 -22.76 -12.70 -0.05
C ILE A 381 -23.16 -11.57 0.91
N LYS A 382 -22.83 -11.76 2.18
CA LYS A 382 -23.04 -10.77 3.23
C LYS A 382 -21.70 -10.16 3.65
N LEU A 383 -21.64 -8.84 3.65
CA LEU A 383 -20.46 -8.14 4.14
C LEU A 383 -20.25 -8.44 5.63
N ALA A 384 -19.00 -8.68 6.00
CA ALA A 384 -18.62 -8.86 7.39
C ALA A 384 -18.87 -7.57 8.19
N ASN A 385 -19.22 -7.75 9.47
CA ASN A 385 -19.33 -6.63 10.39
C ASN A 385 -17.94 -5.97 10.55
N PRO A 386 -17.82 -4.65 10.37
CA PRO A 386 -16.51 -3.98 10.40
C PRO A 386 -15.74 -4.13 11.70
N GLU A 387 -16.43 -4.10 12.86
CA GLU A 387 -15.79 -4.19 14.18
C GLU A 387 -15.31 -5.62 14.45
N GLU A 388 -16.14 -6.61 14.13
CA GLU A 388 -15.79 -8.03 14.28
C GLU A 388 -14.66 -8.42 13.31
N ALA A 389 -14.72 -7.96 12.06
CA ALA A 389 -13.69 -8.20 11.06
C ALA A 389 -12.34 -7.64 11.51
N PHE A 390 -12.34 -6.40 12.03
CA PHE A 390 -11.13 -5.77 12.52
C PHE A 390 -10.58 -6.43 13.77
N LEU A 391 -11.45 -6.87 14.70
CA LEU A 391 -11.02 -7.64 15.87
C LEU A 391 -10.41 -8.98 15.47
N HIS A 392 -10.98 -9.67 14.47
CA HIS A 392 -10.44 -10.93 13.95
C HIS A 392 -9.08 -10.70 13.28
N TRP A 393 -8.94 -9.65 12.50
CA TRP A 393 -7.67 -9.21 11.90
C TRP A 393 -6.57 -9.06 12.96
N TRP A 394 -6.83 -8.34 14.04
CA TRP A 394 -5.88 -8.19 15.15
C TRP A 394 -5.54 -9.51 15.85
N LYS A 395 -6.50 -10.41 15.99
CA LYS A 395 -6.24 -11.73 16.60
C LYS A 395 -5.29 -12.58 15.77
N ARG A 396 -5.24 -12.39 14.44
CA ARG A 396 -4.25 -13.07 13.57
C ARG A 396 -2.83 -12.73 13.98
N HIS A 397 -2.54 -11.49 14.30
CA HIS A 397 -1.22 -11.07 14.81
C HIS A 397 -0.85 -11.76 16.10
N ALA A 398 -1.79 -11.86 17.02
CA ALA A 398 -1.54 -12.55 18.30
C ALA A 398 -1.28 -14.05 18.10
N SER A 399 -1.92 -14.70 17.14
CA SER A 399 -1.78 -16.15 16.89
C SER A 399 -0.42 -16.54 16.34
N VAL A 400 0.25 -15.65 15.60
CA VAL A 400 1.57 -15.92 14.99
C VAL A 400 2.74 -15.44 15.84
N LYS A 401 2.47 -14.88 17.03
CA LYS A 401 3.52 -14.47 17.98
C LYS A 401 4.40 -15.66 18.35
N GLY A 402 5.71 -15.51 18.20
CA GLY A 402 6.68 -16.58 18.46
C GLY A 402 7.21 -17.27 17.21
N ASN A 403 6.56 -17.08 16.05
CA ASN A 403 6.98 -17.72 14.82
C ASN A 403 7.27 -16.67 13.72
N PRO A 404 8.54 -16.34 13.45
CA PRO A 404 8.89 -15.31 12.47
C PRO A 404 8.49 -15.68 11.03
N VAL A 405 8.41 -16.97 10.70
CA VAL A 405 8.00 -17.43 9.37
C VAL A 405 6.50 -17.22 9.18
N GLU A 406 5.68 -17.61 10.17
CA GLU A 406 4.24 -17.38 10.14
C GLU A 406 3.90 -15.88 10.14
N TYR A 407 4.67 -15.07 10.89
CA TYR A 407 4.49 -13.63 10.87
C TYR A 407 4.83 -13.03 9.51
N ALA A 408 5.93 -13.46 8.87
CA ALA A 408 6.29 -13.01 7.52
C ALA A 408 5.19 -13.39 6.50
N ASN A 409 4.65 -14.60 6.61
CA ASN A 409 3.54 -15.03 5.76
C ASN A 409 2.26 -14.21 6.01
N LEU A 410 1.94 -13.93 7.28
CA LEU A 410 0.82 -13.06 7.63
C LEU A 410 0.97 -11.67 6.99
N LYS A 411 2.15 -11.04 7.10
CA LYS A 411 2.41 -9.73 6.48
C LYS A 411 2.27 -9.76 4.96
N ARG A 412 2.69 -10.84 4.30
CA ARG A 412 2.47 -11.03 2.86
C ARG A 412 0.99 -11.11 2.53
N ILE A 413 0.22 -11.90 3.28
CA ILE A 413 -1.23 -12.04 3.08
C ILE A 413 -1.92 -10.68 3.29
N GLU A 414 -1.57 -9.96 4.36
CA GLU A 414 -2.12 -8.63 4.63
C GLU A 414 -1.84 -7.63 3.51
N ALA A 415 -0.63 -7.65 2.97
CA ALA A 415 -0.30 -6.78 1.83
C ALA A 415 -1.18 -7.09 0.62
N GLN A 416 -1.46 -8.37 0.34
CA GLN A 416 -2.38 -8.77 -0.73
C GLN A 416 -3.82 -8.34 -0.45
N GLU A 417 -4.34 -8.58 0.76
CA GLU A 417 -5.69 -8.18 1.16
C GLU A 417 -5.89 -6.66 1.07
N PHE A 418 -4.86 -5.88 1.35
CA PHE A 418 -4.85 -4.43 1.09
C PHE A 418 -5.00 -4.13 -0.40
N SER A 419 -4.18 -4.74 -1.21
CA SER A 419 -4.18 -4.55 -2.64
C SER A 419 -5.50 -4.96 -3.28
N ASP A 420 -6.11 -6.05 -2.81
CA ASP A 420 -7.42 -6.53 -3.26
C ASP A 420 -8.50 -5.45 -3.14
N VAL A 421 -8.52 -4.74 -2.02
CA VAL A 421 -9.51 -3.68 -1.75
C VAL A 421 -9.37 -2.52 -2.73
N PHE A 422 -8.14 -2.12 -3.07
CA PHE A 422 -7.92 -1.03 -4.04
C PHE A 422 -8.24 -1.47 -5.46
N HIS A 423 -8.03 -2.74 -5.77
CA HIS A 423 -8.30 -3.29 -7.09
C HIS A 423 -9.81 -3.44 -7.39
N ILE A 424 -10.68 -3.37 -6.38
CA ILE A 424 -12.14 -3.24 -6.58
C ILE A 424 -12.45 -2.02 -7.47
N PHE A 425 -11.79 -0.89 -7.21
CA PHE A 425 -11.98 0.32 -8.00
C PHE A 425 -11.63 0.10 -9.49
N ALA A 426 -10.50 -0.53 -9.78
CA ALA A 426 -10.08 -0.82 -11.14
C ALA A 426 -11.12 -1.67 -11.91
N LYS A 427 -11.65 -2.71 -11.24
CA LYS A 427 -12.67 -3.59 -11.84
C LYS A 427 -13.95 -2.85 -12.19
N LEU A 428 -14.47 -2.06 -11.22
CA LEU A 428 -15.68 -1.27 -11.45
C LEU A 428 -15.48 -0.18 -12.52
N LYS A 429 -14.27 0.39 -12.60
CA LYS A 429 -13.91 1.37 -13.61
C LYS A 429 -13.82 0.73 -15.00
N ALA A 430 -13.20 -0.43 -15.11
CA ALA A 430 -13.02 -1.15 -16.38
C ALA A 430 -14.37 -1.50 -17.05
N ILE A 431 -15.40 -1.80 -16.26
CA ILE A 431 -16.74 -2.11 -16.77
C ILE A 431 -17.71 -0.91 -16.74
N GLY A 432 -17.21 0.32 -16.55
CA GLY A 432 -17.97 1.57 -16.66
C GLY A 432 -18.92 1.89 -15.51
N ILE A 433 -19.09 1.03 -14.51
CA ILE A 433 -20.10 1.18 -13.46
C ILE A 433 -19.88 2.46 -12.63
N LEU A 434 -18.65 2.92 -12.47
CA LEU A 434 -18.35 4.15 -11.71
C LEU A 434 -18.82 5.41 -12.46
N ASN A 435 -19.01 5.35 -13.77
CA ASN A 435 -19.45 6.46 -14.61
C ASN A 435 -20.90 6.24 -15.12
N ARG A 436 -21.64 5.33 -14.54
CA ARG A 436 -22.97 4.87 -15.00
C ARG A 436 -24.00 5.97 -15.28
N GLU A 437 -23.85 7.15 -14.69
CA GLU A 437 -24.74 8.28 -14.92
C GLU A 437 -24.59 8.84 -16.35
N ASN A 438 -23.39 8.73 -16.93
CA ASN A 438 -23.03 9.24 -18.24
C ASN A 438 -22.59 8.14 -19.22
N ASP A 439 -22.79 6.87 -18.86
CA ASP A 439 -22.31 5.71 -19.61
C ASP A 439 -23.38 4.62 -19.63
N GLU A 440 -24.02 4.47 -20.78
CA GLU A 440 -25.11 3.48 -20.97
C GLU A 440 -24.62 2.04 -20.83
N GLU A 441 -23.38 1.74 -21.26
CA GLU A 441 -22.79 0.41 -21.07
C GLU A 441 -22.52 0.13 -19.59
N GLY A 442 -21.99 1.11 -18.85
CA GLY A 442 -21.78 0.98 -17.41
C GLY A 442 -23.08 0.79 -16.64
N LYS A 443 -24.16 1.44 -17.05
CA LYS A 443 -25.50 1.25 -16.49
C LYS A 443 -26.02 -0.15 -16.78
N HIS A 444 -25.90 -0.61 -18.03
CA HIS A 444 -26.29 -1.96 -18.44
C HIS A 444 -25.49 -3.04 -17.67
N ASN A 445 -24.18 -2.86 -17.52
CA ASN A 445 -23.34 -3.78 -16.76
C ASN A 445 -23.72 -3.85 -15.29
N LEU A 446 -24.16 -2.74 -14.70
CA LEU A 446 -24.69 -2.75 -13.32
C LEU A 446 -25.96 -3.59 -13.23
N GLU A 447 -26.91 -3.43 -14.17
CA GLU A 447 -28.15 -4.21 -14.23
C GLU A 447 -27.86 -5.71 -14.39
N LEU A 448 -26.91 -6.07 -15.25
CA LEU A 448 -26.46 -7.45 -15.43
C LEU A 448 -25.88 -8.04 -14.14
N LEU A 449 -25.03 -7.31 -13.46
CA LEU A 449 -24.43 -7.77 -12.18
C LEU A 449 -25.49 -7.91 -11.08
N GLU A 450 -26.45 -7.00 -10.98
CA GLU A 450 -27.52 -7.07 -10.00
C GLU A 450 -28.51 -8.23 -10.26
N ALA A 451 -28.58 -8.70 -11.50
CA ALA A 451 -29.40 -9.86 -11.89
C ALA A 451 -28.70 -11.20 -11.57
N CYS A 452 -27.39 -11.24 -11.41
CA CYS A 452 -26.64 -12.46 -11.11
C CYS A 452 -26.98 -13.01 -9.72
N LYS A 453 -27.19 -14.30 -9.65
CA LYS A 453 -27.49 -15.01 -8.39
C LYS A 453 -26.28 -15.77 -7.87
N ASN A 454 -25.51 -16.38 -8.74
CA ASN A 454 -24.40 -17.27 -8.40
C ASN A 454 -23.22 -17.05 -9.35
N LEU A 455 -22.12 -17.76 -9.12
CA LEU A 455 -20.90 -17.68 -9.92
C LEU A 455 -21.12 -18.05 -11.40
N GLU A 456 -22.02 -18.98 -11.68
CA GLU A 456 -22.32 -19.39 -13.07
C GLU A 456 -22.97 -18.26 -13.88
N ASP A 457 -23.75 -17.42 -13.23
CA ASP A 457 -24.33 -16.24 -13.88
C ASP A 457 -23.26 -15.19 -14.15
N LEU A 458 -22.32 -14.98 -13.22
CA LEU A 458 -21.17 -14.09 -13.41
C LEU A 458 -20.27 -14.56 -14.57
N GLU A 459 -20.02 -15.88 -14.69
CA GLU A 459 -19.19 -16.45 -15.76
C GLU A 459 -19.77 -16.24 -17.18
N LYS A 460 -21.06 -15.96 -17.28
CA LYS A 460 -21.72 -15.65 -18.57
C LYS A 460 -21.54 -14.20 -18.98
N LEU A 461 -21.11 -13.31 -18.07
CA LEU A 461 -20.93 -11.90 -18.37
C LEU A 461 -19.71 -11.69 -19.26
N PRO A 462 -19.79 -10.84 -20.29
CA PRO A 462 -18.75 -10.71 -21.30
C PRO A 462 -17.42 -10.18 -20.75
N PHE A 463 -17.45 -9.49 -19.62
CA PHE A 463 -16.29 -8.89 -18.97
C PHE A 463 -15.71 -9.74 -17.81
N PHE A 464 -16.39 -10.78 -17.34
CA PHE A 464 -16.00 -11.45 -16.11
C PHE A 464 -14.64 -12.15 -16.22
N GLU A 465 -14.34 -12.81 -17.35
CA GLU A 465 -13.01 -13.42 -17.57
C GLU A 465 -11.89 -12.36 -17.58
N THR A 466 -12.17 -11.19 -18.12
CA THR A 466 -11.23 -10.06 -18.09
C THR A 466 -10.94 -9.64 -16.65
N LEU A 467 -11.97 -9.54 -15.80
CA LEU A 467 -11.78 -9.21 -14.39
C LEU A 467 -10.99 -10.29 -13.63
N LEU A 468 -11.16 -11.56 -13.97
CA LEU A 468 -10.35 -12.65 -13.41
C LEU A 468 -8.88 -12.52 -13.81
N LYS A 469 -8.61 -12.27 -15.08
CA LYS A 469 -7.24 -12.05 -15.60
C LYS A 469 -6.59 -10.82 -14.95
N MET A 470 -7.33 -9.73 -14.81
CA MET A 470 -6.85 -8.52 -14.10
C MET A 470 -6.42 -8.86 -12.67
N GLU A 471 -7.21 -9.66 -11.96
CA GLU A 471 -6.88 -10.07 -10.59
C GLU A 471 -5.66 -10.98 -10.54
N HIS A 472 -5.58 -11.95 -11.44
CA HIS A 472 -4.42 -12.83 -11.55
C HIS A 472 -3.13 -12.04 -11.80
N PHE A 473 -3.14 -11.09 -12.74
CA PHE A 473 -1.96 -10.29 -13.08
C PHE A 473 -1.60 -9.31 -11.97
N ARG A 474 -2.59 -8.75 -11.26
CA ARG A 474 -2.32 -7.97 -10.06
C ARG A 474 -1.64 -8.82 -8.97
N CYS A 475 -2.14 -10.03 -8.70
CA CYS A 475 -1.53 -10.94 -7.74
C CYS A 475 -0.07 -11.29 -8.12
N LEU A 476 0.18 -11.53 -9.42
CA LEU A 476 1.54 -11.71 -9.93
C LEU A 476 2.42 -10.50 -9.63
N ALA A 477 1.97 -9.31 -10.03
CA ALA A 477 2.70 -8.08 -9.84
C ALA A 477 2.96 -7.78 -8.35
N SER A 478 1.99 -8.09 -7.47
CA SER A 478 2.17 -7.97 -6.02
C SER A 478 3.32 -8.84 -5.51
N HIS A 479 3.36 -10.11 -5.90
CA HIS A 479 4.46 -11.00 -5.51
C HIS A 479 5.81 -10.53 -6.07
N GLU A 480 5.85 -10.08 -7.33
CA GLU A 480 7.06 -9.54 -7.95
C GLU A 480 7.55 -8.29 -7.21
N CYS A 481 6.64 -7.39 -6.81
CA CYS A 481 6.94 -6.20 -5.99
C CYS A 481 7.39 -6.51 -4.57
N LEU A 482 7.09 -7.70 -4.05
CA LEU A 482 7.60 -8.21 -2.78
C LEU A 482 8.93 -8.98 -2.95
N GLY A 483 9.47 -9.07 -4.17
CA GLY A 483 10.74 -9.72 -4.49
C GLY A 483 10.65 -11.23 -4.64
N TYR A 484 9.45 -11.78 -4.81
CA TYR A 484 9.27 -13.21 -5.06
C TYR A 484 9.68 -13.56 -6.49
N THR A 485 10.17 -14.79 -6.64
CA THR A 485 10.49 -15.42 -7.92
C THR A 485 9.71 -16.72 -8.08
N PRO A 486 9.51 -17.22 -9.31
CA PRO A 486 8.80 -18.48 -9.52
C PRO A 486 9.41 -19.64 -8.71
N MET A 487 8.55 -20.45 -8.13
CA MET A 487 8.88 -21.72 -7.48
C MET A 487 8.70 -22.86 -8.50
N SER A 488 9.65 -23.76 -8.61
CA SER A 488 9.49 -24.95 -9.43
C SER A 488 8.62 -26.01 -8.71
N GLN A 489 8.09 -26.95 -9.49
CA GLN A 489 7.34 -28.08 -8.93
C GLN A 489 8.21 -28.90 -7.97
N GLU A 490 9.48 -29.10 -8.30
CA GLU A 490 10.46 -29.82 -7.47
C GLU A 490 10.70 -29.08 -6.13
N GLU A 491 10.84 -27.74 -6.17
CA GLU A 491 10.98 -26.91 -4.96
C GLU A 491 9.74 -26.98 -4.08
N PHE A 492 8.54 -27.03 -4.67
CA PHE A 492 7.29 -27.20 -3.95
C PHE A 492 7.18 -28.56 -3.27
N GLU A 493 7.48 -29.63 -3.99
CA GLU A 493 7.47 -30.99 -3.46
C GLU A 493 8.52 -31.20 -2.36
N ALA A 494 9.69 -30.59 -2.50
CA ALA A 494 10.74 -30.59 -1.48
C ALA A 494 10.32 -29.88 -0.17
N ASN A 495 9.33 -28.97 -0.24
CA ASN A 495 8.72 -28.32 0.91
C ASN A 495 7.44 -29.03 1.41
N ASP A 496 7.38 -30.37 1.27
CA ASP A 496 6.23 -31.21 1.67
C ASP A 496 4.90 -30.88 0.93
N GLY A 497 4.91 -30.08 -0.14
CA GLY A 497 3.71 -29.69 -0.88
C GLY A 497 2.70 -28.87 -0.07
N LYS A 498 3.11 -28.24 1.01
CA LYS A 498 2.18 -27.58 1.97
C LYS A 498 2.04 -26.08 1.76
N CYS A 499 3.04 -25.42 1.21
CA CYS A 499 3.06 -23.96 1.11
C CYS A 499 3.32 -23.48 -0.32
N GLU A 500 2.36 -22.77 -0.89
CA GLU A 500 2.49 -22.15 -2.22
C GLU A 500 3.51 -21.03 -2.28
N CYS A 501 3.92 -20.49 -1.13
CA CYS A 501 4.90 -19.44 -1.00
C CYS A 501 5.93 -19.78 0.07
N ASP A 502 7.21 -19.78 -0.32
CA ASP A 502 8.34 -19.81 0.60
C ASP A 502 8.74 -18.36 0.92
N VAL A 503 8.32 -17.88 2.09
CA VAL A 503 8.57 -16.49 2.53
C VAL A 503 10.02 -16.23 2.90
N ILE A 504 10.82 -17.27 3.17
CA ILE A 504 12.25 -17.15 3.50
C ILE A 504 13.07 -17.01 2.23
N ARG A 505 12.78 -17.85 1.23
CA ARG A 505 13.50 -17.86 -0.05
C ARG A 505 12.90 -16.92 -1.09
N HIS A 506 11.78 -16.26 -0.76
CA HIS A 506 11.00 -15.44 -1.69
C HIS A 506 10.67 -16.20 -2.98
N LYS A 507 10.03 -17.37 -2.82
CA LYS A 507 9.55 -18.21 -3.92
C LYS A 507 8.04 -18.33 -3.89
N SER A 508 7.38 -18.31 -5.07
CA SER A 508 5.93 -18.48 -5.17
C SER A 508 5.56 -19.34 -6.37
N LEU A 509 4.68 -20.32 -6.16
CA LEU A 509 4.07 -21.11 -7.23
C LEU A 509 3.13 -20.29 -8.11
N ASN A 510 2.51 -19.26 -7.54
CA ASN A 510 1.48 -18.48 -8.22
C ASN A 510 2.03 -17.53 -9.30
N LEU A 511 3.36 -17.45 -9.45
CA LEU A 511 4.03 -16.64 -10.48
C LEU A 511 4.07 -17.38 -11.82
N VAL A 512 2.90 -17.60 -12.40
CA VAL A 512 2.73 -18.30 -13.70
C VAL A 512 1.83 -17.51 -14.64
N ALA A 513 1.99 -17.74 -15.94
CA ALA A 513 1.07 -17.20 -16.93
C ALA A 513 -0.36 -17.75 -16.74
N TRP A 514 -1.36 -16.99 -17.19
CA TRP A 514 -2.78 -17.32 -17.05
C TRP A 514 -3.14 -18.75 -17.54
N GLU A 515 -2.55 -19.16 -18.65
CA GLU A 515 -2.80 -20.46 -19.28
C GLU A 515 -2.30 -21.64 -18.44
N LYS A 516 -1.37 -21.39 -17.52
CA LYS A 516 -0.78 -22.39 -16.63
C LYS A 516 -1.44 -22.45 -15.26
N LEU A 517 -2.34 -21.52 -14.93
CA LEU A 517 -2.95 -21.41 -13.60
C LEU A 517 -3.62 -22.71 -13.14
N ASN A 518 -4.32 -23.41 -14.05
CA ASN A 518 -5.00 -24.66 -13.74
C ASN A 518 -4.05 -25.89 -13.64
N GLN A 519 -2.79 -25.72 -14.04
CA GLN A 519 -1.77 -26.78 -13.93
C GLN A 519 -1.07 -26.75 -12.56
N LEU A 520 -1.29 -25.71 -11.77
CA LEU A 520 -0.70 -25.58 -10.46
C LEU A 520 -1.34 -26.55 -9.47
N PRO A 521 -0.56 -27.13 -8.54
CA PRO A 521 -1.12 -27.87 -7.43
C PRO A 521 -1.98 -26.93 -6.57
N SER A 522 -3.07 -27.47 -6.04
CA SER A 522 -4.00 -26.70 -5.21
C SER A 522 -3.92 -27.13 -3.76
N PRO A 523 -4.06 -26.20 -2.80
CA PRO A 523 -4.05 -26.51 -1.38
C PRO A 523 -5.17 -27.50 -1.01
N GLN A 524 -4.92 -28.41 -0.09
CA GLN A 524 -5.92 -29.39 0.34
C GLN A 524 -7.20 -28.76 0.89
N TRP A 525 -7.09 -27.63 1.60
CA TRP A 525 -8.26 -26.90 2.11
C TRP A 525 -9.16 -26.40 0.98
N LEU A 526 -8.56 -25.94 -0.13
CA LEU A 526 -9.30 -25.47 -1.30
C LEU A 526 -10.04 -26.63 -1.97
N LEU A 527 -9.37 -27.78 -2.14
CA LEU A 527 -9.97 -28.96 -2.76
C LEU A 527 -11.20 -29.49 -1.99
N GLN A 528 -11.29 -29.22 -0.69
CA GLN A 528 -12.46 -29.58 0.13
C GLN A 528 -13.64 -28.62 -0.08
N LEU A 529 -13.38 -27.35 -0.45
CA LEU A 529 -14.40 -26.33 -0.63
C LEU A 529 -14.89 -26.20 -2.06
N VAL A 530 -14.07 -26.62 -3.03
CA VAL A 530 -14.38 -26.48 -4.46
C VAL A 530 -15.57 -27.35 -4.86
N PRO A 531 -16.62 -26.76 -5.45
CA PRO A 531 -17.74 -27.52 -6.03
C PRO A 531 -17.27 -28.51 -7.08
N THR A 532 -18.02 -29.59 -7.28
CA THR A 532 -17.65 -30.68 -8.20
C THR A 532 -17.35 -30.18 -9.62
N LYS A 533 -18.06 -29.17 -10.08
CA LYS A 533 -17.89 -28.54 -11.41
C LYS A 533 -16.49 -27.92 -11.61
N TYR A 534 -15.86 -27.45 -10.52
CA TYR A 534 -14.55 -26.75 -10.58
C TYR A 534 -13.37 -27.60 -10.11
N LYS A 535 -13.57 -28.90 -9.88
CA LYS A 535 -12.50 -29.79 -9.38
C LYS A 535 -11.29 -29.85 -10.32
N ASP A 536 -11.50 -29.65 -11.61
CA ASP A 536 -10.43 -29.63 -12.62
C ASP A 536 -9.72 -28.26 -12.73
N CYS A 537 -10.25 -27.22 -12.06
CA CYS A 537 -9.70 -25.86 -12.09
C CYS A 537 -9.83 -25.12 -10.74
N PRO A 538 -9.34 -25.71 -9.62
CA PRO A 538 -9.57 -25.16 -8.29
C PRO A 538 -8.98 -23.76 -8.10
N ASN A 539 -7.80 -23.48 -8.66
CA ASN A 539 -7.14 -22.18 -8.54
C ASN A 539 -7.92 -21.08 -9.30
N LYS A 540 -8.51 -21.40 -10.44
CA LYS A 540 -9.41 -20.48 -11.14
C LYS A 540 -10.69 -20.23 -10.36
N TYR A 541 -11.24 -21.25 -9.68
CA TYR A 541 -12.38 -21.10 -8.78
C TYR A 541 -12.08 -20.18 -7.61
N LEU A 542 -10.90 -20.33 -6.97
CA LEU A 542 -10.47 -19.47 -5.89
C LEU A 542 -10.43 -18.00 -6.34
N LEU A 543 -9.80 -17.75 -7.49
CA LEU A 543 -9.71 -16.43 -8.10
C LEU A 543 -11.10 -15.86 -8.42
N ALA A 544 -12.00 -16.69 -8.94
CA ALA A 544 -13.37 -16.29 -9.23
C ALA A 544 -14.13 -15.88 -7.97
N SER A 545 -13.96 -16.63 -6.86
CA SER A 545 -14.56 -16.30 -5.57
C SER A 545 -13.98 -15.01 -4.97
N MET A 546 -12.71 -14.71 -5.21
CA MET A 546 -12.11 -13.41 -4.83
C MET A 546 -12.77 -12.26 -5.59
N VAL A 547 -12.86 -12.36 -6.92
CA VAL A 547 -13.48 -11.33 -7.76
C VAL A 547 -14.96 -11.18 -7.45
N GLU A 548 -15.68 -12.25 -7.24
CA GLU A 548 -17.08 -12.27 -6.78
C GLU A 548 -17.25 -11.47 -5.48
N THR A 549 -16.39 -11.71 -4.49
CA THR A 549 -16.39 -10.95 -3.23
C THR A 549 -16.08 -9.47 -3.45
N MET A 550 -15.11 -9.14 -4.31
CA MET A 550 -14.77 -7.78 -4.66
C MET A 550 -15.94 -7.03 -5.30
N LEU A 551 -16.63 -7.68 -6.24
CA LEU A 551 -17.81 -7.10 -6.90
C LEU A 551 -18.95 -6.87 -5.90
N ALA A 552 -19.22 -7.82 -5.00
CA ALA A 552 -20.25 -7.68 -3.97
C ALA A 552 -19.95 -6.49 -3.02
N ILE A 553 -18.69 -6.34 -2.60
CA ILE A 553 -18.27 -5.19 -1.78
C ILE A 553 -18.40 -3.89 -2.57
N GLY A 554 -17.96 -3.88 -3.83
CA GLY A 554 -18.05 -2.73 -4.71
C GLY A 554 -19.48 -2.25 -4.90
N LEU A 555 -20.40 -3.15 -5.24
CA LEU A 555 -21.83 -2.87 -5.38
C LEU A 555 -22.45 -2.34 -4.08
N SER A 556 -22.09 -2.91 -2.93
CA SER A 556 -22.56 -2.42 -1.63
C SER A 556 -22.10 -0.99 -1.33
N LYS A 557 -20.88 -0.61 -1.73
CA LYS A 557 -20.35 0.76 -1.56
C LYS A 557 -21.02 1.77 -2.51
N LEU A 558 -21.57 1.33 -3.64
CA LEU A 558 -22.29 2.19 -4.59
C LEU A 558 -23.74 2.49 -4.15
N LYS A 559 -24.32 1.65 -3.30
CA LYS A 559 -25.69 1.80 -2.76
C LYS A 559 -25.75 2.73 -1.53
N LYS A 560 -24.63 3.04 -0.93
CA LYS A 560 -24.49 3.99 0.20
C LYS A 560 -24.19 5.41 -0.28
#